data_39fd447b2ed9ec0a599911b88b1d5a15
#
_entry.id   39fd447b2ed9ec0a599911b88b1d5a15
#
_cell.length_a   1.000
_cell.length_b   1.000
_cell.length_c   1.000
_cell.angle_alpha   90.00
_cell.angle_beta   90.00
_cell.angle_gamma   90.00
#
_symmetry.space_group_name_H-M   'P 1'
#
loop_
_entity.id
_entity.type
_entity.pdbx_description
1 polymer ?
#
loop_
_entity_poly.entity_id
_entity_poly.type
_entity_poly.pdbx_seq_one_letter_code
_entity_poly.pdbx_strand_id
1 'polypeptide(L)' 'MEDFKTIDIRGLSFFNALQLTSKEFTRIKKNGILELIVDKKRNLTDAFSRWAKSQGYKISDIEDDPRMVRLLIQKGAI' A
#
# COMPACT_ATOMS: atom_id res chain seq x y z
N MET A 1 16.48 -7.43 -1.38
CA MET A 1 15.35 -6.63 -1.88
C MET A 1 14.21 -7.53 -2.28
N GLU A 2 12.99 -7.11 -2.02
CA GLU A 2 11.80 -7.93 -2.26
C GLU A 2 11.06 -7.46 -3.51
N ASP A 3 10.50 -8.42 -4.25
CA ASP A 3 9.63 -8.15 -5.40
C ASP A 3 8.20 -7.90 -4.98
N PHE A 4 7.79 -8.50 -3.88
CA PHE A 4 6.42 -8.47 -3.42
C PHE A 4 6.40 -8.57 -1.91
N LYS A 5 5.59 -7.74 -1.28
CA LYS A 5 5.43 -7.75 0.17
C LYS A 5 3.98 -7.44 0.50
N THR A 6 3.43 -8.14 1.49
CA THR A 6 2.09 -7.86 2.01
C THR A 6 2.21 -7.27 3.40
N ILE A 7 1.48 -6.18 3.64
CA ILE A 7 1.41 -5.54 4.96
C ILE A 7 -0.05 -5.39 5.34
N ASP A 8 -0.39 -5.91 6.51
CA ASP A 8 -1.73 -5.77 7.07
C ASP A 8 -1.75 -4.52 7.95
N ILE A 9 -2.43 -3.48 7.49
CA ILE A 9 -2.53 -2.22 8.23
C ILE A 9 -3.88 -2.05 8.91
N ARG A 10 -4.68 -3.10 8.99
CA ARG A 10 -5.97 -3.03 9.65
C ARG A 10 -5.78 -2.71 11.14
N GLY A 11 -6.60 -1.84 11.65
CA GLY A 11 -6.53 -1.41 13.04
C GLY A 11 -5.52 -0.30 13.32
N LEU A 12 -4.71 0.08 12.35
CA LEU A 12 -3.74 1.15 12.52
C LEU A 12 -4.33 2.50 12.11
N SER A 13 -3.87 3.57 12.74
CA SER A 13 -4.18 4.91 12.27
C SER A 13 -3.47 5.14 10.94
N PHE A 14 -3.94 6.12 10.17
CA PHE A 14 -3.29 6.44 8.91
C PHE A 14 -1.81 6.78 9.13
N PHE A 15 -1.51 7.56 10.15
CA PHE A 15 -0.13 7.98 10.43
C PHE A 15 0.77 6.77 10.69
N ASN A 16 0.34 5.86 11.57
CA ASN A 16 1.13 4.67 11.88
C ASN A 16 1.26 3.74 10.68
N ALA A 17 0.17 3.57 9.95
CA ALA A 17 0.18 2.75 8.74
C ALA A 17 1.11 3.33 7.69
N LEU A 18 1.11 4.66 7.55
CA LEU A 18 1.97 5.34 6.58
C LEU A 18 3.44 5.18 6.93
N GLN A 19 3.80 5.29 8.20
CA GLN A 19 5.18 5.10 8.63
C GLN A 19 5.66 3.69 8.29
N LEU A 20 4.84 2.69 8.60
CA LEU A 20 5.17 1.30 8.31
C LEU A 20 5.30 1.07 6.80
N THR A 21 4.34 1.59 6.05
CA THR A 21 4.32 1.44 4.60
C THR A 21 5.55 2.08 3.95
N SER A 22 5.88 3.31 4.37
CA SER A 22 7.04 4.01 3.83
C SER A 22 8.32 3.24 4.10
N LYS A 23 8.45 2.71 5.31
CA LYS A 23 9.62 1.94 5.69
C LYS A 23 9.76 0.69 4.82
N GLU A 24 8.64 -0.03 4.61
CA GLU A 24 8.70 -1.26 3.82
C GLU A 24 8.95 -0.98 2.34
N PHE A 25 8.48 0.15 1.83
CA PHE A 25 8.75 0.51 0.44
C PHE A 25 10.24 0.71 0.15
N THR A 26 11.03 1.09 1.15
CA THR A 26 12.47 1.22 0.93
C THR A 26 13.12 -0.12 0.63
N ARG A 27 12.46 -1.21 1.03
CA ARG A 27 12.97 -2.57 0.83
C ARG A 27 12.44 -3.23 -0.43
N ILE A 28 11.42 -2.65 -1.04
CA ILE A 28 10.86 -3.16 -2.29
C ILE A 28 11.75 -2.71 -3.42
N LYS A 29 12.10 -3.62 -4.32
CA LYS A 29 12.91 -3.24 -5.44
C LYS A 29 12.08 -2.56 -6.52
N LYS A 30 12.76 -1.91 -7.45
CA LYS A 30 12.16 -1.23 -8.59
C LYS A 30 11.18 -2.16 -9.30
N ASN A 31 9.98 -1.66 -9.60
CA ASN A 31 8.89 -2.42 -10.21
C ASN A 31 8.28 -3.49 -9.30
N GLY A 32 8.72 -3.61 -8.07
CA GLY A 32 8.11 -4.51 -7.11
C GLY A 32 6.76 -3.98 -6.63
N ILE A 33 5.99 -4.84 -5.99
CA ILE A 33 4.64 -4.52 -5.55
C ILE A 33 4.51 -4.66 -4.04
N LEU A 34 3.88 -3.68 -3.43
CA LEU A 34 3.49 -3.74 -2.03
C LEU A 34 1.97 -3.87 -1.96
N GLU A 35 1.50 -4.91 -1.29
CA GLU A 35 0.08 -5.13 -1.06
C GLU A 35 -0.28 -4.65 0.33
N LEU A 36 -1.21 -3.70 0.43
CA LEU A 36 -1.73 -3.23 1.70
C LEU A 36 -3.11 -3.84 1.95
N ILE A 37 -3.30 -4.43 3.12
CA ILE A 37 -4.59 -4.93 3.54
C ILE A 37 -5.23 -3.87 4.42
N VAL A 38 -6.36 -3.33 3.97
CA VAL A 38 -7.02 -2.17 4.56
C VAL A 38 -8.38 -2.56 5.12
N ASP A 39 -8.77 -1.98 6.26
CA ASP A 39 -10.10 -2.20 6.83
C ASP A 39 -11.19 -1.67 5.92
N LYS A 40 -12.29 -2.43 5.80
CA LYS A 40 -13.47 -1.94 5.10
C LYS A 40 -14.13 -0.78 5.85
N LYS A 41 -14.17 -0.86 7.17
CA LYS A 41 -14.82 0.18 7.99
C LYS A 41 -14.02 1.47 8.00
N ARG A 42 -12.70 1.36 8.06
CA ARG A 42 -11.81 2.51 7.98
C ARG A 42 -11.02 2.36 6.68
N ASN A 43 -11.66 2.74 5.60
CA ASN A 43 -11.08 2.55 4.29
C ASN A 43 -10.09 3.67 3.98
N LEU A 44 -8.81 3.37 4.15
CA LEU A 44 -7.73 4.31 3.88
C LEU A 44 -7.23 4.24 2.44
N THR A 45 -7.96 3.54 1.57
CA THR A 45 -7.56 3.33 0.18
C THR A 45 -7.32 4.64 -0.55
N ASP A 46 -8.25 5.60 -0.42
CA ASP A 46 -8.10 6.90 -1.10
C ASP A 46 -6.87 7.65 -0.61
N ALA A 47 -6.65 7.65 0.71
CA ALA A 47 -5.51 8.35 1.29
C ALA A 47 -4.19 7.75 0.80
N PHE A 48 -4.09 6.42 0.80
CA PHE A 48 -2.88 5.75 0.32
C PHE A 48 -2.71 5.87 -1.18
N SER A 49 -3.80 5.89 -1.94
CA SER A 49 -3.72 6.11 -3.39
C SER A 49 -3.14 7.48 -3.71
N ARG A 50 -3.59 8.50 -2.99
CA ARG A 50 -3.06 9.86 -3.17
C ARG A 50 -1.59 9.95 -2.76
N TRP A 51 -1.25 9.33 -1.63
CA TRP A 51 0.13 9.29 -1.18
C TRP A 51 1.02 8.61 -2.22
N ALA A 52 0.59 7.45 -2.71
CA ALA A 52 1.37 6.69 -3.69
C ALA A 52 1.62 7.52 -4.95
N LYS A 53 0.59 8.19 -5.45
CA LYS A 53 0.73 9.02 -6.63
C LYS A 53 1.69 10.18 -6.40
N SER A 54 1.66 10.78 -5.20
CA SER A 54 2.56 11.87 -4.87
C SER A 54 4.02 11.41 -4.80
N GLN A 55 4.25 10.13 -4.54
CA GLN A 55 5.60 9.55 -4.48
C GLN A 55 6.06 9.01 -5.84
N GLY A 56 5.22 9.08 -6.87
CA GLY A 56 5.55 8.53 -8.17
C GLY A 56 5.30 7.05 -8.30
N TYR A 57 4.58 6.46 -7.35
CA TYR A 57 4.22 5.05 -7.41
C TYR A 57 2.93 4.89 -8.20
N LYS A 58 2.69 3.68 -8.67
CA LYS A 58 1.52 3.36 -9.48
C LYS A 58 0.57 2.45 -8.69
N ILE A 59 -0.72 2.76 -8.75
CA ILE A 59 -1.73 1.85 -8.21
C ILE A 59 -1.93 0.74 -9.24
N SER A 60 -1.50 -0.46 -8.89
CA SER A 60 -1.57 -1.61 -9.78
C SER A 60 -2.96 -2.21 -9.80
N ASP A 61 -3.58 -2.32 -8.63
CA ASP A 61 -4.91 -2.91 -8.53
C ASP A 61 -5.52 -2.57 -7.18
N ILE A 62 -6.85 -2.64 -7.12
CA ILE A 62 -7.61 -2.50 -5.88
C ILE A 62 -8.62 -3.64 -5.87
N GLU A 63 -8.50 -4.54 -4.90
CA GLU A 63 -9.39 -5.70 -4.78
C GLU A 63 -10.30 -5.53 -3.58
N ASP A 64 -11.60 -5.46 -3.85
CA ASP A 64 -12.61 -5.28 -2.81
C ASP A 64 -13.14 -6.63 -2.37
N ASP A 65 -12.68 -7.09 -1.21
CA ASP A 65 -13.07 -8.35 -0.61
C ASP A 65 -14.14 -8.06 0.45
N PRO A 66 -15.06 -9.02 0.76
CA PRO A 66 -16.07 -8.79 1.80
C PRO A 66 -15.52 -8.39 3.17
N ARG A 67 -14.31 -8.78 3.49
CA ARG A 67 -13.72 -8.52 4.82
C ARG A 67 -12.69 -7.41 4.83
N MET A 68 -12.13 -7.09 3.67
CA MET A 68 -11.00 -6.18 3.59
C MET A 68 -10.90 -5.61 2.19
N VAL A 69 -10.05 -4.61 2.05
CA VAL A 69 -9.69 -4.09 0.73
C VAL A 69 -8.18 -4.31 0.56
N ARG A 70 -7.79 -4.82 -0.60
CA ARG A 70 -6.38 -4.99 -0.92
C ARG A 70 -5.97 -3.93 -1.92
N LEU A 71 -4.98 -3.15 -1.56
CA LEU A 71 -4.46 -2.10 -2.42
C LEU A 71 -3.05 -2.49 -2.86
N LEU A 72 -2.86 -2.71 -4.16
CA LEU A 72 -1.58 -3.11 -4.71
C LEU A 72 -0.89 -1.90 -5.32
N ILE A 73 0.26 -1.56 -4.79
CA ILE A 73 1.02 -0.38 -5.20
C ILE A 73 2.34 -0.83 -5.79
N GLN A 74 2.59 -0.45 -7.04
CA GLN A 74 3.83 -0.79 -7.71
C GLN A 74 4.84 0.34 -7.55
N LYS A 75 6.05 0.00 -7.11
CA LYS A 75 7.14 0.96 -7.00
C LYS A 75 7.56 1.38 -8.40
N GLY A 76 7.60 2.69 -8.61
CA GLY A 76 7.91 3.20 -9.93
C GLY A 76 9.26 2.80 -10.45
N ALA A 77 9.37 2.79 -11.77
CA ALA A 77 10.61 2.40 -12.47
C ALA A 77 11.60 3.55 -12.60
N ILE A 78 11.24 4.72 -12.17
CA ILE A 78 12.05 5.93 -12.34
C ILE A 78 13.09 6.06 -11.26
#